data_6b1baba2d340560b7accb9465d37c117
#
_entry.id   6b1baba2d340560b7accb9465d37c117
#
_cell.length_a   1.000
_cell.length_b   1.000
_cell.length_c   1.000
_cell.angle_alpha   90.00
_cell.angle_beta   90.00
_cell.angle_gamma   90.00
#
_symmetry.space_group_name_H-M   'P 1'
#
loop_
_entity.id
_entity.type
_entity.pdbx_description
1 polymer ?
#
loop_
_entity_poly.entity_id
_entity_poly.type
_entity_poly.pdbx_seq_one_letter_code
_entity_poly.pdbx_strand_id
1 'polypeptide(L)'
;YYMKYFLSLLIIFISIKAFAHQPKLIKYSPSIENPHKVIFPEISKAYYGKLSGESHYYIINSEKDFLFYAGILSPKVDENHKWLSLDILDKNNNIIYQADGSQHKWNAWYEPYARDWYWKGPEIGGEINQETGFKKSFLIKSGTYIIKVYNNDNIGNYSLAVGEAEFFGSNTFEKILTWTP
;
A
#
# COMPACT_ATOMS: atom_id res chain seq x y z
N TYR A 1 34.62 -4.32 34.88
CA TYR A 1 34.78 -3.40 33.71
C TYR A 1 34.04 -3.92 32.47
N TYR A 2 34.05 -5.24 32.22
CA TYR A 2 33.42 -5.84 31.02
C TYR A 2 31.88 -5.83 31.02
N MET A 3 31.24 -5.78 32.18
CA MET A 3 29.77 -5.81 32.33
C MET A 3 29.11 -4.53 31.81
N LYS A 4 29.81 -3.37 31.80
CA LYS A 4 29.29 -2.11 31.26
C LYS A 4 29.21 -2.16 29.72
N TYR A 5 30.14 -2.83 29.05
CA TYR A 5 30.15 -2.96 27.59
C TYR A 5 29.15 -4.01 27.12
N PHE A 6 28.87 -5.04 27.94
CA PHE A 6 27.85 -6.04 27.64
C PHE A 6 26.44 -5.43 27.65
N LEU A 7 26.17 -4.52 28.61
CA LEU A 7 24.88 -3.81 28.68
C LEU A 7 24.70 -2.83 27.51
N SER A 8 25.78 -2.19 27.04
CA SER A 8 25.76 -1.28 25.89
C SER A 8 25.53 -2.03 24.57
N LEU A 9 26.00 -3.27 24.46
CA LEU A 9 25.78 -4.11 23.28
C LEU A 9 24.35 -4.66 23.23
N LEU A 10 23.70 -4.88 24.37
CA LEU A 10 22.33 -5.37 24.45
C LEU A 10 21.29 -4.33 24.01
N ILE A 11 21.61 -3.04 24.16
CA ILE A 11 20.70 -1.95 23.77
C ILE A 11 20.63 -1.77 22.23
N ILE A 12 21.64 -2.24 21.49
CA ILE A 12 21.68 -2.17 20.01
C ILE A 12 20.69 -3.17 19.36
N PHE A 13 20.24 -4.17 20.11
CA PHE A 13 19.26 -5.18 19.63
C PHE A 13 17.79 -4.84 19.93
N ILE A 14 17.47 -3.64 20.40
CA ILE A 14 16.08 -3.18 20.40
C ILE A 14 15.74 -2.86 18.96
N SER A 15 15.29 -3.89 18.24
CA SER A 15 14.75 -3.78 16.89
C SER A 15 13.57 -2.80 16.94
N ILE A 16 13.79 -1.59 16.48
CA ILE A 16 12.70 -0.68 16.13
C ILE A 16 11.89 -1.46 15.11
N LYS A 17 10.65 -1.81 15.46
CA LYS A 17 9.69 -2.37 14.50
C LYS A 17 9.43 -1.27 13.48
N ALA A 18 10.14 -1.35 12.42
CA ALA A 18 10.09 -0.41 11.33
C ALA A 18 9.00 -0.91 10.38
N PHE A 19 7.85 -0.23 10.34
CA PHE A 19 6.78 -0.48 9.39
C PHE A 19 7.19 0.09 8.02
N ALA A 20 7.69 -0.74 7.13
CA ALA A 20 8.12 -0.33 5.81
C ALA A 20 7.42 -1.11 4.72
N HIS A 21 6.64 -0.40 3.91
CA HIS A 21 6.21 -0.93 2.63
C HIS A 21 7.41 -1.11 1.69
N GLN A 22 7.46 -2.22 0.95
CA GLN A 22 8.48 -2.38 -0.10
C GLN A 22 8.20 -1.38 -1.22
N PRO A 23 9.11 -0.43 -1.50
CA PRO A 23 8.90 0.59 -2.52
C PRO A 23 8.97 0.00 -3.93
N LYS A 24 8.01 0.35 -4.78
CA LYS A 24 7.93 -0.04 -6.19
C LYS A 24 7.65 1.19 -7.06
N LEU A 25 8.65 1.64 -7.81
CA LEU A 25 8.47 2.76 -8.72
C LEU A 25 7.80 2.32 -10.02
N ILE A 26 6.67 2.91 -10.35
CA ILE A 26 5.91 2.66 -11.58
C ILE A 26 6.33 3.69 -12.63
N LYS A 27 7.09 3.26 -13.64
CA LYS A 27 7.68 4.11 -14.68
C LYS A 27 6.85 4.20 -15.97
N TYR A 28 5.63 3.66 -15.95
CA TYR A 28 4.70 3.66 -17.08
C TYR A 28 3.29 3.91 -16.55
N SER A 29 2.32 4.15 -17.43
CA SER A 29 0.91 4.30 -17.08
C SER A 29 0.20 2.94 -17.21
N PRO A 30 -0.08 2.22 -16.11
CA PRO A 30 -0.77 0.94 -16.18
C PRO A 30 -2.24 1.16 -16.59
N SER A 31 -2.61 0.74 -17.80
CA SER A 31 -3.98 0.85 -18.31
C SER A 31 -4.84 -0.36 -17.92
N ILE A 32 -6.13 -0.31 -18.21
CA ILE A 32 -7.04 -1.45 -17.96
C ILE A 32 -6.69 -2.66 -18.86
N GLU A 33 -6.15 -2.43 -20.07
CA GLU A 33 -5.70 -3.47 -20.99
C GLU A 33 -4.35 -4.05 -20.59
N ASN A 34 -3.52 -3.26 -19.88
CA ASN A 34 -2.19 -3.66 -19.42
C ASN A 34 -1.96 -3.22 -17.97
N PRO A 35 -2.68 -3.80 -17.00
CA PRO A 35 -2.57 -3.42 -15.59
C PRO A 35 -1.26 -3.89 -14.98
N HIS A 36 -0.77 -3.16 -13.98
CA HIS A 36 0.39 -3.59 -13.19
C HIS A 36 0.01 -4.79 -12.30
N LYS A 37 0.81 -5.87 -12.37
CA LYS A 37 0.57 -7.07 -11.56
C LYS A 37 1.01 -6.86 -10.12
N VAL A 38 0.10 -7.04 -9.17
CA VAL A 38 0.39 -7.10 -7.74
C VAL A 38 0.64 -8.55 -7.35
N ILE A 39 1.91 -8.90 -7.16
CA ILE A 39 2.32 -10.23 -6.73
C ILE A 39 2.32 -10.26 -5.19
N PHE A 40 1.80 -11.32 -4.57
CA PHE A 40 1.66 -11.44 -3.12
C PHE A 40 0.95 -10.23 -2.50
N PRO A 41 -0.36 -10.08 -2.71
CA PRO A 41 -1.13 -8.89 -2.31
C PRO A 41 -1.21 -8.66 -0.81
N GLU A 42 -0.91 -9.65 0.01
CA GLU A 42 -0.87 -9.53 1.48
C GLU A 42 0.41 -8.85 1.97
N ILE A 43 1.49 -8.91 1.17
CA ILE A 43 2.77 -8.32 1.54
C ILE A 43 2.73 -6.82 1.29
N SER A 44 3.10 -6.08 2.32
CA SER A 44 3.14 -4.62 2.33
C SER A 44 4.05 -4.04 1.25
N LYS A 45 3.46 -3.33 0.28
CA LYS A 45 4.14 -2.65 -0.83
C LYS A 45 3.58 -1.26 -1.04
N ALA A 46 4.44 -0.33 -1.41
CA ALA A 46 4.08 1.01 -1.84
C ALA A 46 4.43 1.19 -3.33
N TYR A 47 3.41 1.36 -4.15
CA TYR A 47 3.56 1.62 -5.58
C TYR A 47 3.52 3.12 -5.83
N TYR A 48 4.67 3.70 -6.20
CA TYR A 48 4.79 5.13 -6.51
C TYR A 48 4.51 5.36 -7.98
N GLY A 49 3.45 6.11 -8.26
CA GLY A 49 3.02 6.40 -9.63
C GLY A 49 2.67 7.88 -9.81
N LYS A 50 2.48 8.27 -11.08
CA LYS A 50 2.03 9.60 -11.47
C LYS A 50 0.94 9.49 -12.51
N LEU A 51 -0.26 9.95 -12.16
CA LEU A 51 -1.36 10.12 -13.13
C LEU A 51 -1.00 11.24 -14.13
N SER A 52 -1.27 11.02 -15.38
CA SER A 52 -0.96 11.94 -16.48
C SER A 52 -2.05 11.99 -17.56
N GLY A 53 -3.29 12.09 -17.13
CA GLY A 53 -4.49 12.18 -17.97
C GLY A 53 -5.35 10.92 -17.97
N GLU A 54 -4.84 9.79 -17.42
CA GLU A 54 -5.55 8.51 -17.39
C GLU A 54 -5.49 7.88 -16.00
N SER A 55 -6.52 7.07 -15.66
CA SER A 55 -6.53 6.25 -14.45
C SER A 55 -5.49 5.14 -14.55
N HIS A 56 -4.91 4.75 -13.40
CA HIS A 56 -3.98 3.64 -13.32
C HIS A 56 -4.64 2.39 -12.74
N TYR A 57 -4.23 1.21 -13.23
CA TYR A 57 -4.85 -0.07 -12.89
C TYR A 57 -3.82 -1.08 -12.41
N TYR A 58 -4.16 -1.78 -11.32
CA TYR A 58 -3.34 -2.81 -10.70
C TYR A 58 -4.15 -4.09 -10.57
N ILE A 59 -3.64 -5.22 -11.06
CA ILE A 59 -4.36 -6.49 -11.04
C ILE A 59 -3.80 -7.44 -9.99
N ILE A 60 -4.71 -8.02 -9.21
CA ILE A 60 -4.47 -9.12 -8.27
C ILE A 60 -5.16 -10.36 -8.83
N ASN A 61 -4.41 -11.46 -8.97
CA ASN A 61 -4.97 -12.78 -9.24
C ASN A 61 -4.60 -13.68 -8.08
N SER A 62 -5.59 -14.18 -7.36
CA SER A 62 -5.38 -15.10 -6.24
C SER A 62 -6.22 -16.35 -6.39
N GLU A 63 -5.58 -17.52 -6.31
CA GLU A 63 -6.24 -18.82 -6.32
C GLU A 63 -6.83 -19.19 -4.95
N LYS A 64 -6.48 -18.45 -3.90
CA LYS A 64 -6.89 -18.66 -2.52
C LYS A 64 -7.47 -17.39 -1.94
N ASP A 65 -8.30 -17.54 -0.90
CA ASP A 65 -8.75 -16.43 -0.06
C ASP A 65 -7.52 -15.73 0.54
N PHE A 66 -7.52 -14.41 0.62
CA PHE A 66 -6.37 -13.64 1.07
C PHE A 66 -6.78 -12.39 1.87
N LEU A 67 -5.83 -11.89 2.66
CA LEU A 67 -6.00 -10.64 3.40
C LEU A 67 -5.72 -9.45 2.48
N PHE A 68 -6.75 -8.62 2.26
CA PHE A 68 -6.70 -7.46 1.37
C PHE A 68 -6.66 -6.16 2.15
N TYR A 69 -5.79 -5.26 1.72
CA TYR A 69 -5.76 -3.86 2.11
C TYR A 69 -5.27 -3.04 0.92
N ALA A 70 -5.88 -1.88 0.70
CA ALA A 70 -5.37 -0.86 -0.21
C ALA A 70 -5.60 0.53 0.38
N GLY A 71 -4.59 1.38 0.35
CA GLY A 71 -4.66 2.77 0.80
C GLY A 71 -3.89 3.69 -0.13
N ILE A 72 -4.28 4.96 -0.19
CA ILE A 72 -3.60 5.93 -1.04
C ILE A 72 -3.04 7.09 -0.26
N LEU A 73 -1.83 7.49 -0.60
CA LEU A 73 -1.17 8.68 -0.11
C LEU A 73 -0.88 9.61 -1.29
N SER A 74 -0.92 10.90 -1.04
CA SER A 74 -0.43 11.91 -1.99
C SER A 74 0.73 12.67 -1.37
N PRO A 75 1.85 12.90 -2.08
CA PRO A 75 2.93 13.74 -1.57
C PRO A 75 2.40 15.12 -1.18
N LYS A 76 2.80 15.63 -0.02
CA LYS A 76 2.26 16.89 0.49
C LYS A 76 2.62 18.11 -0.39
N VAL A 77 3.68 18.00 -1.17
CA VAL A 77 4.08 19.02 -2.15
C VAL A 77 3.05 19.22 -3.28
N ASP A 78 2.22 18.20 -3.54
CA ASP A 78 1.20 18.20 -4.60
C ASP A 78 -0.21 18.46 -4.04
N GLU A 79 -0.42 19.56 -3.31
CA GLU A 79 -1.71 19.84 -2.66
C GLU A 79 -2.90 19.85 -3.64
N ASN A 80 -2.69 20.27 -4.87
CA ASN A 80 -3.73 20.31 -5.90
C ASN A 80 -4.14 18.92 -6.43
N HIS A 81 -3.40 17.87 -6.11
CA HIS A 81 -3.60 16.53 -6.65
C HIS A 81 -3.98 15.50 -5.57
N LYS A 82 -4.31 15.97 -4.34
CA LYS A 82 -4.64 15.08 -3.23
C LYS A 82 -5.94 14.32 -3.40
N TRP A 83 -6.94 14.74 -4.06
CA TRP A 83 -8.27 14.13 -4.13
C TRP A 83 -8.33 12.79 -4.89
N LEU A 84 -7.34 11.95 -4.67
CA LEU A 84 -7.22 10.63 -5.29
C LEU A 84 -8.22 9.64 -4.70
N SER A 85 -8.83 8.83 -5.54
CA SER A 85 -9.82 7.80 -5.20
C SER A 85 -9.30 6.41 -5.53
N LEU A 86 -9.86 5.40 -4.85
CA LEU A 86 -9.63 3.99 -5.11
C LEU A 86 -10.95 3.29 -5.40
N ASP A 87 -11.02 2.55 -6.50
CA ASP A 87 -12.06 1.54 -6.73
C ASP A 87 -11.42 0.17 -6.77
N ILE A 88 -12.11 -0.83 -6.23
CA ILE A 88 -11.79 -2.23 -6.46
C ILE A 88 -12.86 -2.79 -7.37
N LEU A 89 -12.42 -3.34 -8.49
CA LEU A 89 -13.27 -3.94 -9.51
C LEU A 89 -13.16 -5.46 -9.46
N ASP A 90 -14.24 -6.14 -9.81
CA ASP A 90 -14.21 -7.57 -10.11
C ASP A 90 -13.65 -7.85 -11.53
N LYS A 91 -13.55 -9.12 -11.89
CA LYS A 91 -13.09 -9.56 -13.23
C LYS A 91 -13.96 -9.05 -14.41
N ASN A 92 -15.18 -8.59 -14.13
CA ASN A 92 -16.12 -8.04 -15.13
C ASN A 92 -16.13 -6.51 -15.13
N ASN A 93 -15.16 -5.89 -14.43
CA ASN A 93 -15.06 -4.44 -14.23
C ASN A 93 -16.22 -3.81 -13.44
N ASN A 94 -16.96 -4.57 -12.64
CA ASN A 94 -17.94 -4.02 -11.71
C ASN A 94 -17.23 -3.54 -10.45
N ILE A 95 -17.60 -2.36 -9.97
CA ILE A 95 -17.08 -1.81 -8.72
C ILE A 95 -17.67 -2.62 -7.55
N ILE A 96 -16.81 -3.21 -6.72
CA ILE A 96 -17.18 -3.96 -5.52
C ILE A 96 -16.85 -3.20 -4.23
N TYR A 97 -15.81 -2.36 -4.25
CA TYR A 97 -15.49 -1.42 -3.18
C TYR A 97 -15.06 -0.08 -3.79
N GLN A 98 -15.46 1.01 -3.16
CA GLN A 98 -15.09 2.36 -3.55
C GLN A 98 -14.66 3.17 -2.34
N ALA A 99 -13.60 3.96 -2.50
CA ALA A 99 -13.11 4.92 -1.53
C ALA A 99 -12.88 6.27 -2.23
N ASP A 100 -13.90 7.13 -2.15
CA ASP A 100 -13.93 8.43 -2.81
C ASP A 100 -13.05 9.45 -2.09
N GLY A 101 -11.98 9.88 -2.74
CA GLY A 101 -11.04 10.87 -2.20
C GLY A 101 -11.61 12.27 -2.09
N SER A 102 -12.65 12.61 -2.89
CA SER A 102 -13.31 13.91 -2.80
C SER A 102 -14.14 14.08 -1.53
N GLN A 103 -14.63 12.98 -0.97
CA GLN A 103 -15.40 12.94 0.27
C GLN A 103 -14.53 12.60 1.49
N HIS A 104 -13.27 12.23 1.27
CA HIS A 104 -12.36 11.84 2.34
C HIS A 104 -11.77 13.05 3.07
N LYS A 105 -11.62 12.93 4.40
CA LYS A 105 -10.90 13.91 5.21
C LYS A 105 -9.39 13.64 5.12
N TRP A 106 -8.70 14.32 4.23
CA TRP A 106 -7.26 14.21 4.08
C TRP A 106 -6.52 14.84 5.27
N ASN A 107 -5.62 14.08 5.87
CA ASN A 107 -4.79 14.53 7.00
C ASN A 107 -3.32 14.43 6.63
N ALA A 108 -2.52 15.40 7.07
CA ALA A 108 -1.09 15.33 6.93
C ALA A 108 -0.51 14.21 7.81
N TRP A 109 0.35 13.39 7.24
CA TRP A 109 1.02 12.30 7.91
C TRP A 109 2.49 12.25 7.51
N TYR A 110 3.37 12.12 8.50
CA TYR A 110 4.81 11.98 8.27
C TYR A 110 5.17 10.52 8.10
N GLU A 111 5.74 10.16 6.93
CA GLU A 111 6.23 8.82 6.65
C GLU A 111 7.67 8.68 7.16
N PRO A 112 7.91 7.88 8.22
CA PRO A 112 9.22 7.81 8.86
C PRO A 112 10.34 7.25 7.96
N TYR A 113 10.00 6.40 6.98
CA TYR A 113 10.96 5.78 6.07
C TYR A 113 11.32 6.66 4.89
N ALA A 114 10.31 7.21 4.22
CA ALA A 114 10.51 8.20 3.18
C ALA A 114 11.08 9.50 3.76
N ARG A 115 10.95 9.71 5.09
CA ARG A 115 11.31 10.93 5.81
C ARG A 115 10.67 12.16 5.17
N ASP A 116 9.41 12.01 4.78
CA ASP A 116 8.66 13.04 4.06
C ASP A 116 7.20 13.10 4.52
N TRP A 117 6.53 14.18 4.16
CA TRP A 117 5.15 14.41 4.49
C TRP A 117 4.25 14.01 3.34
N TYR A 118 3.18 13.30 3.68
CA TYR A 118 2.11 12.90 2.77
C TYR A 118 0.75 13.38 3.28
N TRP A 119 -0.18 13.53 2.36
CA TRP A 119 -1.59 13.52 2.66
C TRP A 119 -2.06 12.09 2.72
N LYS A 120 -2.56 11.67 3.89
CA LYS A 120 -3.20 10.37 4.07
C LYS A 120 -4.59 10.44 3.45
N GLY A 121 -4.82 9.65 2.42
CA GLY A 121 -6.06 9.56 1.66
C GLY A 121 -6.94 8.40 2.06
N PRO A 122 -7.93 8.06 1.22
CA PRO A 122 -8.87 7.01 1.50
C PRO A 122 -8.24 5.61 1.49
N GLU A 123 -8.86 4.70 2.23
CA GLU A 123 -8.42 3.33 2.42
C GLU A 123 -9.58 2.36 2.24
N ILE A 124 -9.31 1.20 1.63
CA ILE A 124 -10.18 0.03 1.59
C ILE A 124 -9.57 -1.05 2.45
N GLY A 125 -10.26 -1.39 3.53
CA GLY A 125 -9.77 -2.32 4.56
C GLY A 125 -10.87 -2.60 5.59
N GLY A 126 -10.51 -3.34 6.62
CA GLY A 126 -11.36 -3.64 7.77
C GLY A 126 -11.44 -2.48 8.78
N GLU A 127 -11.44 -2.83 10.05
CA GLU A 127 -11.44 -1.85 11.15
C GLU A 127 -10.12 -1.04 11.20
N ILE A 128 -10.17 0.11 11.86
CA ILE A 128 -8.98 0.94 12.07
C ILE A 128 -8.08 0.30 13.15
N ASN A 129 -6.80 0.15 12.84
CA ASN A 129 -5.77 -0.17 13.82
C ASN A 129 -5.50 1.08 14.66
N GLN A 130 -5.79 0.99 15.96
CA GLN A 130 -5.68 2.13 16.88
C GLN A 130 -4.24 2.61 17.12
N GLU A 131 -3.24 1.74 16.90
CA GLU A 131 -1.82 2.09 17.05
C GLU A 131 -1.28 2.87 15.84
N THR A 132 -1.67 2.46 14.64
CA THR A 132 -1.15 3.03 13.40
C THR A 132 -2.07 4.08 12.79
N GLY A 133 -3.36 4.06 13.15
CA GLY A 133 -4.40 4.90 12.54
C GLY A 133 -4.74 4.53 11.09
N PHE A 134 -4.20 3.40 10.57
CA PHE A 134 -4.56 2.83 9.26
C PHE A 134 -5.58 1.70 9.42
N LYS A 135 -6.34 1.42 8.36
CA LYS A 135 -7.21 0.24 8.35
C LYS A 135 -6.38 -1.04 8.32
N LYS A 136 -6.86 -2.08 9.00
CA LYS A 136 -6.32 -3.43 8.91
C LYS A 136 -6.75 -4.08 7.60
N SER A 137 -6.01 -5.09 7.15
CA SER A 137 -6.47 -5.98 6.10
C SER A 137 -7.70 -6.79 6.55
N PHE A 138 -8.50 -7.22 5.58
CA PHE A 138 -9.66 -8.08 5.78
C PHE A 138 -9.68 -9.22 4.77
N LEU A 139 -10.31 -10.34 5.14
CA LEU A 139 -10.35 -11.53 4.29
C LEU A 139 -11.29 -11.31 3.11
N ILE A 140 -10.78 -11.51 1.88
CA ILE A 140 -11.58 -11.57 0.67
C ILE A 140 -11.39 -12.92 -0.03
N LYS A 141 -12.35 -13.29 -0.87
CA LYS A 141 -12.33 -14.56 -1.59
C LYS A 141 -11.26 -14.63 -2.67
N SER A 142 -10.86 -15.85 -3.03
CA SER A 142 -10.05 -16.10 -4.22
C SER A 142 -10.72 -15.50 -5.47
N GLY A 143 -9.91 -14.98 -6.39
CA GLY A 143 -10.44 -14.36 -7.60
C GLY A 143 -9.50 -13.35 -8.23
N THR A 144 -10.02 -12.66 -9.24
CA THR A 144 -9.35 -11.55 -9.92
C THR A 144 -9.95 -10.24 -9.45
N TYR A 145 -9.09 -9.34 -8.99
CA TYR A 145 -9.45 -8.01 -8.52
C TYR A 145 -8.58 -6.96 -9.21
N ILE A 146 -9.17 -5.82 -9.53
CA ILE A 146 -8.46 -4.71 -10.15
C ILE A 146 -8.60 -3.50 -9.24
N ILE A 147 -7.46 -2.93 -8.82
CA ILE A 147 -7.41 -1.67 -8.10
C ILE A 147 -7.28 -0.56 -9.15
N LYS A 148 -8.23 0.37 -9.18
CA LYS A 148 -8.18 1.58 -10.00
C LYS A 148 -7.80 2.76 -9.12
N VAL A 149 -6.76 3.50 -9.54
CA VAL A 149 -6.33 4.77 -8.93
C VAL A 149 -6.70 5.90 -9.87
N TYR A 150 -7.42 6.91 -9.38
CA TYR A 150 -7.88 8.02 -10.22
C TYR A 150 -8.19 9.27 -9.40
N ASN A 151 -8.37 10.39 -10.08
CA ASN A 151 -9.07 11.59 -9.62
C ASN A 151 -9.78 12.24 -10.81
N ASN A 152 -10.46 13.36 -10.60
CA ASN A 152 -11.26 14.00 -11.65
C ASN A 152 -10.47 14.30 -12.94
N ASP A 153 -9.24 14.78 -12.79
CA ASP A 153 -8.39 15.17 -13.93
C ASP A 153 -7.39 14.09 -14.30
N ASN A 154 -7.28 13.02 -13.51
CA ASN A 154 -6.25 11.99 -13.60
C ASN A 154 -4.83 12.57 -13.66
N ILE A 155 -4.54 13.53 -12.76
CA ILE A 155 -3.24 14.19 -12.67
C ILE A 155 -2.74 14.10 -11.22
N GLY A 156 -1.43 13.90 -11.05
CA GLY A 156 -0.76 13.98 -9.76
C GLY A 156 0.01 12.75 -9.36
N ASN A 157 0.91 12.93 -8.40
CA ASN A 157 1.71 11.87 -7.84
C ASN A 157 0.93 11.14 -6.74
N TYR A 158 1.14 9.84 -6.63
CA TYR A 158 0.53 9.04 -5.58
C TYR A 158 1.47 7.94 -5.10
N SER A 159 1.20 7.44 -3.90
CA SER A 159 1.70 6.18 -3.38
C SER A 159 0.52 5.29 -3.06
N LEU A 160 0.35 4.19 -3.79
CA LEU A 160 -0.63 3.16 -3.53
C LEU A 160 -0.02 2.11 -2.61
N ALA A 161 -0.49 2.03 -1.37
CA ALA A 161 -0.15 0.96 -0.45
C ALA A 161 -1.06 -0.25 -0.68
N VAL A 162 -0.48 -1.44 -0.81
CA VAL A 162 -1.23 -2.70 -0.91
C VAL A 162 -0.62 -3.71 0.05
N GLY A 163 -1.47 -4.40 0.81
CA GLY A 163 -1.07 -5.37 1.82
C GLY A 163 -0.55 -4.74 3.11
N GLU A 164 -0.55 -5.53 4.18
CA GLU A 164 -0.18 -5.09 5.54
C GLU A 164 0.96 -5.94 6.12
N ALA A 165 1.14 -7.18 5.64
CA ALA A 165 2.15 -8.08 6.15
C ALA A 165 3.56 -7.61 5.80
N GLU A 166 4.39 -7.43 6.82
CA GLU A 166 5.75 -6.98 6.65
C GLU A 166 6.73 -8.16 6.58
N PHE A 167 7.69 -8.06 5.68
CA PHE A 167 8.77 -9.01 5.56
C PHE A 167 10.12 -8.32 5.64
N PHE A 168 10.85 -8.61 6.71
CA PHE A 168 12.21 -8.12 6.93
C PHE A 168 13.23 -9.26 6.78
N GLY A 169 14.26 -9.07 5.96
CA GLY A 169 15.47 -9.90 5.93
C GLY A 169 15.68 -10.77 4.68
N SER A 170 16.89 -11.32 4.56
CA SER A 170 17.35 -12.15 3.44
C SER A 170 16.57 -13.48 3.29
N ASN A 171 15.95 -13.97 4.35
CA ASN A 171 15.10 -15.16 4.33
C ASN A 171 13.69 -14.90 3.81
N THR A 172 13.38 -13.67 3.46
CA THR A 172 12.07 -13.26 2.94
C THR A 172 11.77 -13.91 1.59
N PHE A 173 12.78 -14.01 0.72
CA PHE A 173 12.62 -14.60 -0.60
C PHE A 173 12.30 -16.10 -0.53
N GLU A 174 12.96 -16.84 0.34
CA GLU A 174 12.67 -18.26 0.57
C GLU A 174 11.28 -18.47 1.17
N LYS A 175 10.89 -17.64 2.15
CA LYS A 175 9.54 -17.69 2.74
C LYS A 175 8.45 -17.32 1.75
N ILE A 176 8.68 -16.37 0.85
CA ILE A 176 7.75 -16.02 -0.23
C ILE A 176 7.59 -17.18 -1.23
N LEU A 177 8.67 -17.88 -1.56
CA LEU A 177 8.66 -19.02 -2.48
C LEU A 177 8.10 -20.30 -1.86
N THR A 178 8.25 -20.45 -0.54
CA THR A 178 7.79 -21.64 0.21
C THR A 178 6.47 -21.42 0.95
N TRP A 179 5.96 -20.18 0.95
CA TRP A 179 4.70 -19.87 1.62
C TRP A 179 3.54 -20.44 0.81
N THR A 180 3.11 -21.61 1.24
CA THR A 180 1.79 -22.16 0.95
C THR A 180 0.90 -21.81 2.12
N PRO A 181 -0.19 -21.04 1.94
CA PRO A 181 -1.16 -20.78 2.99
C PRO A 181 -1.82 -22.07 3.43
#